data_ae368a1061a76ee8fb699cbb2b0158fa
#
_entry.id   ae368a1061a76ee8fb699cbb2b0158fa
#
_cell.length_a   1.000
_cell.length_b   1.000
_cell.length_c   1.000
_cell.angle_alpha   90.00
_cell.angle_beta   90.00
_cell.angle_gamma   90.00
#
_symmetry.space_group_name_H-M   'P 1'
#
loop_
_entity.id
_entity.type
_entity.pdbx_description
1 polymer ?
#
loop_
_entity_poly.entity_id
_entity_poly.type
_entity_poly.pdbx_seq_one_letter_code
_entity_poly.pdbx_strand_id
1 'polypeptide(L)'
;PHFSISGDGCLNYSTFLSVAEDMLEFVKNTRLPIQMAFKPHPLLKSELYTYPLWGKEKTDRYYSEWESLSNAQLETGKYVDLFMTSDAMIHDCGSFTIEYHYTLKPVMYLVKGEEHTKMMNAFAKEAYDLHYKGRNMQDIRKFIEDVVLEDSDYLLERRKLFFKSYLLPPNHQSATENIIQAILGIGYYAEKNSTG
;
A
#
# COMPACT_ATOMS: atom_id res chain seq x y z
N PRO A 1 6.85 -3.93 -0.71
CA PRO A 1 7.00 -3.98 -2.18
C PRO A 1 6.40 -5.25 -2.80
N HIS A 2 5.98 -5.13 -4.07
CA HIS A 2 5.45 -6.23 -4.86
C HIS A 2 6.55 -7.17 -5.39
N PHE A 3 6.18 -8.38 -5.79
CA PHE A 3 7.12 -9.40 -6.26
C PHE A 3 7.46 -9.30 -7.76
N SER A 4 6.72 -8.56 -8.56
CA SER A 4 6.89 -8.46 -10.01
C SER A 4 8.13 -7.60 -10.39
N ILE A 5 9.31 -8.07 -10.02
CA ILE A 5 10.59 -7.38 -10.24
C ILE A 5 11.13 -7.58 -11.65
N SER A 6 10.70 -8.63 -12.32
CA SER A 6 11.09 -9.00 -13.69
C SER A 6 9.87 -9.38 -14.52
N GLY A 7 10.02 -9.47 -15.83
CA GLY A 7 8.96 -9.81 -16.79
C GLY A 7 8.59 -8.64 -17.69
N ASP A 8 7.78 -8.96 -18.70
CA ASP A 8 7.31 -7.99 -19.68
C ASP A 8 5.86 -7.56 -19.40
N GLY A 9 5.53 -6.33 -19.76
CA GLY A 9 4.16 -5.84 -19.79
C GLY A 9 3.65 -5.25 -18.48
N CYS A 10 2.32 -5.24 -18.35
CA CYS A 10 1.59 -4.50 -17.31
C CYS A 10 1.79 -5.01 -15.88
N LEU A 11 2.35 -6.20 -15.69
CA LEU A 11 2.62 -6.77 -14.37
C LEU A 11 4.03 -6.45 -13.85
N ASN A 12 4.90 -5.82 -14.65
CA ASN A 12 6.24 -5.43 -14.23
C ASN A 12 6.24 -4.03 -13.59
N TYR A 13 5.57 -3.87 -12.48
CA TYR A 13 5.42 -2.56 -11.83
C TYR A 13 6.15 -2.42 -10.49
N SER A 14 6.79 -3.47 -9.98
CA SER A 14 7.57 -3.34 -8.75
C SER A 14 8.77 -2.39 -8.93
N THR A 15 8.92 -1.50 -7.97
CA THR A 15 10.02 -0.55 -7.87
C THR A 15 11.14 -1.05 -6.97
N PHE A 16 11.01 -2.25 -6.41
CA PHE A 16 11.93 -2.80 -5.41
C PHE A 16 13.39 -2.68 -5.85
N LEU A 17 13.72 -3.13 -7.05
CA LEU A 17 15.13 -3.13 -7.54
C LEU A 17 15.74 -1.73 -7.65
N SER A 18 14.93 -0.69 -7.79
CA SER A 18 15.40 0.70 -7.95
C SER A 18 15.55 1.46 -6.63
N VAL A 19 14.92 0.99 -5.54
CA VAL A 19 14.91 1.74 -4.27
C VAL A 19 15.39 0.94 -3.07
N ALA A 20 15.53 -0.38 -3.18
CA ALA A 20 15.72 -1.25 -2.02
C ALA A 20 17.00 -0.95 -1.25
N GLU A 21 18.14 -0.87 -1.94
CA GLU A 21 19.44 -0.63 -1.30
C GLU A 21 19.50 0.77 -0.68
N ASP A 22 19.05 1.78 -1.41
CA ASP A 22 19.01 3.16 -0.94
C ASP A 22 18.02 3.34 0.23
N MET A 23 16.90 2.60 0.22
CA MET A 23 15.94 2.62 1.33
C MET A 23 16.55 2.03 2.60
N LEU A 24 17.21 0.88 2.50
CA LEU A 24 17.89 0.27 3.63
C LEU A 24 18.99 1.19 4.19
N GLU A 25 19.79 1.78 3.31
CA GLU A 25 20.83 2.73 3.68
C GLU A 25 20.25 3.99 4.32
N PHE A 26 19.12 4.48 3.83
CA PHE A 26 18.40 5.58 4.46
C PHE A 26 17.95 5.24 5.88
N VAL A 27 17.34 4.07 6.09
CA VAL A 27 16.86 3.65 7.42
C VAL A 27 18.02 3.46 8.40
N LYS A 28 19.15 2.93 7.95
CA LYS A 28 20.37 2.77 8.75
C LYS A 28 20.95 4.09 9.25
N ASN A 29 20.93 5.11 8.42
CA ASN A 29 21.67 6.36 8.67
C ASN A 29 20.78 7.55 9.03
N THR A 30 19.45 7.38 8.97
CA THR A 30 18.55 8.49 9.29
C THR A 30 18.62 8.89 10.75
N ARG A 31 18.52 10.21 11.00
CA ARG A 31 18.32 10.79 12.33
C ARG A 31 16.89 11.25 12.56
N LEU A 32 16.01 11.03 11.56
CA LEU A 32 14.61 11.35 11.69
C LEU A 32 13.97 10.41 12.73
N PRO A 33 12.97 10.90 13.49
CA PRO A 33 12.30 10.11 14.53
C PRO A 33 11.28 9.14 13.88
N ILE A 34 11.76 8.21 13.06
CA ILE A 34 10.94 7.24 12.34
C ILE A 34 11.31 5.79 12.70
N GLN A 35 10.31 4.94 12.67
CA GLN A 35 10.45 3.49 12.59
C GLN A 35 9.86 3.00 11.27
N MET A 36 10.52 2.07 10.59
CA MET A 36 10.09 1.60 9.29
C MET A 36 9.88 0.08 9.26
N ALA A 37 8.69 -0.36 8.86
CA ALA A 37 8.43 -1.76 8.64
C ALA A 37 8.65 -2.12 7.17
N PHE A 38 9.54 -3.07 6.90
CA PHE A 38 9.69 -3.71 5.60
C PHE A 38 8.71 -4.87 5.50
N LYS A 39 7.66 -4.69 4.70
CA LYS A 39 6.63 -5.71 4.45
C LYS A 39 6.71 -6.16 2.99
N PRO A 40 7.54 -7.17 2.68
CA PRO A 40 7.62 -7.71 1.33
C PRO A 40 6.38 -8.55 0.98
N HIS A 41 6.05 -8.60 -0.31
CA HIS A 41 5.12 -9.63 -0.81
C HIS A 41 5.71 -11.02 -0.53
N PRO A 42 4.90 -12.04 -0.16
CA PRO A 42 5.41 -13.37 0.16
C PRO A 42 6.31 -14.00 -0.91
N LEU A 43 6.04 -13.74 -2.17
CA LEU A 43 6.85 -14.26 -3.29
C LEU A 43 8.13 -13.45 -3.57
N LEU A 44 8.31 -12.25 -3.01
CA LEU A 44 9.45 -11.40 -3.36
C LEU A 44 10.79 -12.08 -3.05
N LYS A 45 10.89 -12.73 -1.90
CA LYS A 45 12.13 -13.38 -1.49
C LYS A 45 12.55 -14.50 -2.47
N SER A 46 11.59 -15.31 -2.92
CA SER A 46 11.87 -16.38 -3.89
C SER A 46 12.24 -15.84 -5.27
N GLU A 47 11.59 -14.78 -5.71
CA GLU A 47 11.92 -14.11 -6.98
C GLU A 47 13.35 -13.54 -6.94
N LEU A 48 13.73 -12.89 -5.85
CA LEU A 48 15.07 -12.35 -5.67
C LEU A 48 16.15 -13.42 -5.65
N TYR A 49 15.86 -14.62 -5.14
CA TYR A 49 16.82 -15.73 -5.15
C TYR A 49 17.25 -16.14 -6.55
N THR A 50 16.34 -16.03 -7.51
CA THR A 50 16.58 -16.39 -8.92
C THR A 50 17.00 -15.20 -9.77
N TYR A 51 16.87 -13.98 -9.25
CA TYR A 51 17.20 -12.77 -10.00
C TYR A 51 18.73 -12.58 -10.06
N PRO A 52 19.35 -12.48 -11.27
CA PRO A 52 20.81 -12.54 -11.45
C PRO A 52 21.62 -11.51 -10.66
N LEU A 53 21.08 -10.30 -10.44
CA LEU A 53 21.76 -9.21 -9.71
C LEU A 53 21.57 -9.28 -8.19
N TRP A 54 20.77 -10.23 -7.72
CA TRP A 54 20.50 -10.41 -6.28
C TRP A 54 21.02 -11.78 -5.82
N GLY A 55 20.39 -12.86 -6.20
CA GLY A 55 20.73 -14.20 -5.76
C GLY A 55 20.42 -14.44 -4.27
N LYS A 56 20.64 -15.67 -3.82
CA LYS A 56 20.27 -16.09 -2.46
C LYS A 56 21.04 -15.32 -1.38
N GLU A 57 22.36 -15.21 -1.51
CA GLU A 57 23.21 -14.61 -0.49
C GLU A 57 22.89 -13.13 -0.24
N LYS A 58 22.79 -12.33 -1.32
CA LYS A 58 22.47 -10.91 -1.22
C LYS A 58 21.05 -10.73 -0.64
N THR A 59 20.10 -11.54 -1.06
CA THR A 59 18.73 -11.49 -0.56
C THR A 59 18.66 -11.79 0.93
N ASP A 60 19.28 -12.89 1.39
CA ASP A 60 19.26 -13.26 2.80
C ASP A 60 19.93 -12.19 3.67
N ARG A 61 21.06 -11.64 3.22
CA ARG A 61 21.72 -10.52 3.89
C ARG A 61 20.79 -9.29 3.99
N TYR A 62 20.16 -8.89 2.91
CA TYR A 62 19.24 -7.74 2.87
C TYR A 62 18.09 -7.90 3.88
N TYR A 63 17.46 -9.08 3.94
CA TYR A 63 16.39 -9.38 4.89
C TYR A 63 16.88 -9.37 6.34
N SER A 64 18.05 -9.97 6.61
CA SER A 64 18.64 -9.98 7.95
C SER A 64 19.03 -8.58 8.43
N GLU A 65 19.44 -7.69 7.53
CA GLU A 65 19.75 -6.32 7.89
C GLU A 65 18.49 -5.58 8.37
N TRP A 66 17.35 -5.73 7.69
CA TRP A 66 16.08 -5.17 8.17
C TRP A 66 15.67 -5.70 9.56
N GLU A 67 15.91 -6.96 9.83
CA GLU A 67 15.64 -7.59 11.13
C GLU A 67 16.54 -7.06 12.26
N SER A 68 17.76 -6.66 11.92
CA SER A 68 18.77 -6.27 12.91
C SER A 68 18.73 -4.81 13.34
N LEU A 69 18.07 -3.93 12.58
CA LEU A 69 18.00 -2.50 12.87
C LEU A 69 17.03 -2.19 14.01
N SER A 70 17.45 -1.36 14.95
CA SER A 70 16.62 -0.96 16.10
C SER A 70 15.44 -0.05 15.74
N ASN A 71 15.52 0.63 14.60
CA ASN A 71 14.48 1.50 14.05
C ASN A 71 13.76 0.88 12.83
N ALA A 72 13.87 -0.44 12.65
CA ALA A 72 13.21 -1.16 11.59
C ALA A 72 12.57 -2.45 12.06
N GLN A 73 11.67 -2.99 11.25
CA GLN A 73 11.01 -4.27 11.44
C GLN A 73 10.87 -4.99 10.11
N LEU A 74 11.22 -6.25 10.06
CA LEU A 74 10.85 -7.15 8.98
C LEU A 74 9.52 -7.83 9.33
N GLU A 75 8.49 -7.63 8.51
CA GLU A 75 7.18 -8.25 8.71
C GLU A 75 6.84 -9.18 7.54
N THR A 76 6.82 -10.47 7.80
CA THR A 76 6.50 -11.50 6.80
C THR A 76 5.11 -12.11 6.97
N GLY A 77 4.43 -11.79 8.07
CA GLY A 77 3.11 -12.29 8.40
C GLY A 77 1.94 -11.44 7.89
N LYS A 78 0.92 -11.27 8.72
CA LYS A 78 -0.27 -10.49 8.40
C LYS A 78 0.03 -8.98 8.41
N TYR A 79 -0.65 -8.23 7.54
CA TYR A 79 -0.40 -6.79 7.37
C TYR A 79 -1.43 -5.88 8.06
N VAL A 80 -2.54 -6.43 8.56
CA VAL A 80 -3.62 -5.62 9.13
C VAL A 80 -3.14 -4.80 10.32
N ASP A 81 -2.36 -5.42 11.21
CA ASP A 81 -1.83 -4.72 12.39
C ASP A 81 -0.89 -3.58 11.99
N LEU A 82 -0.06 -3.77 10.94
CA LEU A 82 0.76 -2.69 10.39
C LEU A 82 -0.10 -1.54 9.84
N PHE A 83 -1.17 -1.84 9.12
CA PHE A 83 -2.08 -0.80 8.61
C PHE A 83 -2.69 0.01 9.74
N MET A 84 -3.11 -0.65 10.81
CA MET A 84 -3.73 0.02 11.95
C MET A 84 -2.74 0.86 12.77
N THR A 85 -1.49 0.41 12.89
CA THR A 85 -0.48 1.05 13.77
C THR A 85 0.48 1.99 13.04
N SER A 86 0.66 1.86 11.72
CA SER A 86 1.51 2.78 10.93
C SER A 86 0.90 4.17 10.81
N ASP A 87 1.73 5.21 10.71
CA ASP A 87 1.31 6.58 10.44
C ASP A 87 1.20 6.85 8.93
N ALA A 88 1.93 6.09 8.11
CA ALA A 88 1.90 6.20 6.66
C ALA A 88 2.29 4.88 6.00
N MET A 89 2.05 4.78 4.69
CA MET A 89 2.50 3.65 3.88
C MET A 89 3.17 4.12 2.59
N ILE A 90 4.25 3.43 2.21
CA ILE A 90 4.93 3.56 0.91
C ILE A 90 4.85 2.19 0.23
N HIS A 91 4.27 2.12 -0.95
CA HIS A 91 4.07 0.84 -1.65
C HIS A 91 4.08 0.97 -3.18
N ASP A 92 4.18 -0.18 -3.84
CA ASP A 92 4.05 -0.37 -5.28
C ASP A 92 3.07 -1.50 -5.64
N CYS A 93 2.16 -1.84 -4.71
CA CYS A 93 1.26 -2.99 -4.81
C CYS A 93 -0.14 -2.56 -5.27
N GLY A 94 -0.71 -3.28 -6.24
CA GLY A 94 -2.03 -2.98 -6.78
C GLY A 94 -3.17 -3.11 -5.76
N SER A 95 -3.20 -4.16 -4.93
CA SER A 95 -4.27 -4.37 -3.95
C SER A 95 -4.30 -3.28 -2.87
N PHE A 96 -3.14 -2.84 -2.40
CA PHE A 96 -3.04 -1.82 -1.35
C PHE A 96 -3.45 -0.41 -1.81
N THR A 97 -3.59 -0.21 -3.13
CA THR A 97 -4.12 1.04 -3.69
C THR A 97 -5.50 1.39 -3.14
N ILE A 98 -6.28 0.41 -2.71
CA ILE A 98 -7.61 0.63 -2.13
C ILE A 98 -7.60 0.35 -0.63
N GLU A 99 -7.02 -0.78 -0.20
CA GLU A 99 -7.13 -1.26 1.17
C GLU A 99 -6.61 -0.28 2.22
N TYR A 100 -5.50 0.42 1.95
CA TYR A 100 -4.95 1.35 2.92
C TYR A 100 -5.82 2.61 3.15
N HIS A 101 -6.70 2.95 2.22
CA HIS A 101 -7.62 4.08 2.40
C HIS A 101 -8.64 3.89 3.54
N TYR A 102 -8.85 2.66 4.02
CA TYR A 102 -9.62 2.42 5.24
C TYR A 102 -9.00 3.06 6.49
N THR A 103 -7.70 3.32 6.48
CA THR A 103 -7.00 3.97 7.59
C THR A 103 -7.10 5.50 7.56
N LEU A 104 -7.44 6.09 6.43
CA LEU A 104 -7.41 7.53 6.11
C LEU A 104 -6.02 8.18 6.23
N LYS A 105 -4.97 7.40 6.47
CA LYS A 105 -3.59 7.87 6.65
C LYS A 105 -2.91 8.20 5.31
N PRO A 106 -1.86 9.03 5.31
CA PRO A 106 -1.14 9.34 4.09
C PRO A 106 -0.50 8.11 3.47
N VAL A 107 -0.54 8.03 2.15
CA VAL A 107 -0.02 6.89 1.41
C VAL A 107 0.69 7.35 0.14
N MET A 108 1.89 6.79 -0.10
CA MET A 108 2.66 7.02 -1.32
C MET A 108 2.68 5.78 -2.19
N TYR A 109 2.40 5.98 -3.48
CA TYR A 109 2.58 4.97 -4.51
C TYR A 109 3.91 5.19 -5.23
N LEU A 110 4.78 4.18 -5.26
CA LEU A 110 6.03 4.21 -6.02
C LEU A 110 5.77 3.85 -7.48
N VAL A 111 6.00 4.81 -8.36
CA VAL A 111 5.66 4.73 -9.77
C VAL A 111 6.88 4.31 -10.57
N LYS A 112 6.84 3.13 -11.19
CA LYS A 112 7.87 2.65 -12.13
C LYS A 112 7.69 3.23 -13.53
N GLY A 113 6.44 3.37 -13.95
CA GLY A 113 6.03 3.88 -15.27
C GLY A 113 4.53 4.08 -15.32
N GLU A 114 3.98 4.48 -16.45
CA GLU A 114 2.55 4.76 -16.59
C GLU A 114 1.73 3.54 -17.06
N GLU A 115 2.39 2.48 -17.48
CA GLU A 115 1.73 1.31 -18.07
C GLU A 115 0.73 0.63 -17.11
N HIS A 116 1.06 0.54 -15.81
CA HIS A 116 0.18 -0.08 -14.82
C HIS A 116 -1.14 0.67 -14.62
N THR A 117 -1.15 1.99 -14.80
CA THR A 117 -2.39 2.79 -14.66
C THR A 117 -3.36 2.56 -15.81
N LYS A 118 -2.88 2.09 -16.96
CA LYS A 118 -3.73 1.75 -18.12
C LYS A 118 -4.66 0.58 -17.83
N MET A 119 -4.25 -0.34 -16.94
CA MET A 119 -5.04 -1.51 -16.55
C MET A 119 -6.04 -1.22 -15.43
N MET A 120 -5.94 -0.07 -14.79
CA MET A 120 -6.85 0.30 -13.72
C MET A 120 -8.23 0.68 -14.26
N ASN A 121 -9.30 0.15 -13.66
CA ASN A 121 -10.65 0.64 -13.89
C ASN A 121 -10.85 2.03 -13.26
N ALA A 122 -12.00 2.67 -13.48
CA ALA A 122 -12.29 4.02 -12.98
C ALA A 122 -12.15 4.13 -11.45
N PHE A 123 -12.65 3.15 -10.71
CA PHE A 123 -12.58 3.11 -9.25
C PHE A 123 -11.12 3.03 -8.74
N ALA A 124 -10.32 2.14 -9.34
CA ALA A 124 -8.92 2.01 -8.97
C ALA A 124 -8.11 3.26 -9.32
N LYS A 125 -8.42 3.95 -10.44
CA LYS A 125 -7.79 5.22 -10.81
C LYS A 125 -8.12 6.32 -9.80
N GLU A 126 -9.37 6.43 -9.38
CA GLU A 126 -9.79 7.40 -8.37
C GLU A 126 -9.07 7.16 -7.03
N ALA A 127 -8.97 5.90 -6.58
CA ALA A 127 -8.18 5.54 -5.40
C ALA A 127 -6.69 5.88 -5.58
N TYR A 128 -6.11 5.54 -6.74
CA TYR A 128 -4.71 5.85 -7.07
C TYR A 128 -4.42 7.36 -7.03
N ASP A 129 -5.35 8.21 -7.47
CA ASP A 129 -5.20 9.67 -7.47
C ASP A 129 -5.17 10.28 -6.06
N LEU A 130 -5.49 9.49 -5.04
CA LEU A 130 -5.42 9.86 -3.62
C LEU A 130 -4.09 9.49 -2.96
N HIS A 131 -3.14 8.95 -3.73
CA HIS A 131 -1.78 8.67 -3.27
C HIS A 131 -0.84 9.81 -3.64
N TYR A 132 0.12 10.09 -2.77
CA TYR A 132 1.34 10.77 -3.16
C TYR A 132 2.10 9.90 -4.18
N LYS A 133 2.78 10.51 -5.14
CA LYS A 133 3.52 9.78 -6.17
C LYS A 133 5.02 9.94 -5.93
N GLY A 134 5.74 8.81 -5.79
CA GLY A 134 7.19 8.80 -5.68
C GLY A 134 7.82 7.99 -6.81
N ARG A 135 9.00 8.39 -7.26
CA ARG A 135 9.78 7.70 -8.31
C ARG A 135 11.17 7.32 -7.84
N ASN A 136 11.65 7.94 -6.78
CA ASN A 136 13.01 7.81 -6.27
C ASN A 136 13.09 8.11 -4.78
N MET A 137 14.27 7.97 -4.19
CA MET A 137 14.50 8.21 -2.76
C MET A 137 14.30 9.68 -2.35
N GLN A 138 14.49 10.64 -3.25
CA GLN A 138 14.23 12.05 -2.96
C GLN A 138 12.74 12.29 -2.71
N ASP A 139 11.87 11.72 -3.55
CA ASP A 139 10.42 11.81 -3.38
C ASP A 139 9.97 11.13 -2.07
N ILE A 140 10.57 9.98 -1.75
CA ILE A 140 10.30 9.24 -0.51
C ILE A 140 10.68 10.08 0.71
N ARG A 141 11.88 10.66 0.73
CA ARG A 141 12.35 11.52 1.83
C ARG A 141 11.42 12.71 2.02
N LYS A 142 11.08 13.40 0.93
CA LYS A 142 10.15 14.53 0.95
C LYS A 142 8.77 14.13 1.49
N PHE A 143 8.25 12.98 1.10
CA PHE A 143 6.98 12.49 1.65
C PHE A 143 7.06 12.23 3.15
N ILE A 144 8.14 11.61 3.62
CA ILE A 144 8.34 11.35 5.06
C ILE A 144 8.46 12.67 5.83
N GLU A 145 9.29 13.59 5.37
CA GLU A 145 9.57 14.84 6.05
C GLU A 145 8.36 15.80 6.01
N ASP A 146 7.88 16.13 4.80
CA ASP A 146 6.88 17.18 4.61
C ASP A 146 5.45 16.72 4.93
N VAL A 147 5.12 15.44 4.64
CA VAL A 147 3.74 14.96 4.80
C VAL A 147 3.54 14.23 6.10
N VAL A 148 4.47 13.33 6.47
CA VAL A 148 4.28 12.47 7.64
C VAL A 148 4.74 13.18 8.91
N LEU A 149 5.97 13.71 8.95
CA LEU A 149 6.53 14.32 10.15
C LEU A 149 5.98 15.73 10.41
N GLU A 150 5.71 16.52 9.37
CA GLU A 150 5.10 17.85 9.50
C GLU A 150 3.57 17.83 9.56
N ASP A 151 2.95 16.62 9.54
CA ASP A 151 1.48 16.41 9.54
C ASP A 151 0.76 17.25 8.46
N SER A 152 1.38 17.35 7.27
CA SER A 152 0.89 18.19 6.16
C SER A 152 0.24 17.39 5.05
N ASP A 153 -0.81 16.64 5.40
CA ASP A 153 -1.51 15.75 4.48
C ASP A 153 -2.65 16.45 3.72
N TYR A 154 -2.30 17.11 2.60
CA TYR A 154 -3.27 17.83 1.77
C TYR A 154 -4.27 16.93 1.01
N LEU A 155 -4.06 15.60 0.98
CA LEU A 155 -4.99 14.65 0.37
C LEU A 155 -6.03 14.08 1.35
N LEU A 156 -5.93 14.37 2.65
CA LEU A 156 -6.79 13.79 3.68
C LEU A 156 -8.28 14.02 3.40
N GLU A 157 -8.70 15.23 3.09
CA GLU A 157 -10.12 15.53 2.86
C GLU A 157 -10.66 14.81 1.62
N ARG A 158 -9.86 14.68 0.57
CA ARG A 158 -10.22 13.89 -0.61
C ARG A 158 -10.36 12.41 -0.27
N ARG A 159 -9.45 11.85 0.56
CA ARG A 159 -9.56 10.45 1.03
C ARG A 159 -10.80 10.23 1.90
N LYS A 160 -11.16 11.18 2.77
CA LYS A 160 -12.40 11.12 3.54
C LYS A 160 -13.66 11.09 2.65
N LEU A 161 -13.67 11.86 1.58
CA LEU A 161 -14.78 11.84 0.61
C LEU A 161 -14.86 10.49 -0.11
N PHE A 162 -13.74 9.98 -0.60
CA PHE A 162 -13.67 8.67 -1.23
C PHE A 162 -14.11 7.55 -0.28
N PHE A 163 -13.63 7.56 0.96
CA PHE A 163 -14.03 6.61 1.98
C PHE A 163 -15.55 6.60 2.19
N LYS A 164 -16.17 7.78 2.35
CA LYS A 164 -17.60 7.91 2.53
C LYS A 164 -18.41 7.45 1.29
N SER A 165 -17.88 7.72 0.10
CA SER A 165 -18.60 7.43 -1.15
C SER A 165 -18.52 5.97 -1.57
N TYR A 166 -17.40 5.28 -1.27
CA TYR A 166 -17.09 3.97 -1.84
C TYR A 166 -16.78 2.88 -0.82
N LEU A 167 -16.24 3.24 0.34
CA LEU A 167 -15.73 2.24 1.29
C LEU A 167 -16.65 2.01 2.48
N LEU A 168 -17.51 2.97 2.81
CA LEU A 168 -18.55 2.75 3.81
C LEU A 168 -19.69 1.93 3.21
N PRO A 169 -20.20 0.94 3.95
CA PRO A 169 -21.43 0.26 3.56
C PRO A 169 -22.60 1.25 3.48
N PRO A 170 -23.42 1.20 2.43
CA PRO A 170 -24.47 2.20 2.19
C PRO A 170 -25.56 2.28 3.29
N ASN A 171 -25.71 1.21 4.08
CA ASN A 171 -26.71 1.09 5.15
C ASN A 171 -26.09 0.96 6.55
N HIS A 172 -24.81 1.32 6.72
CA HIS A 172 -24.05 1.17 7.95
C HIS A 172 -23.91 -0.27 8.49
N GLN A 173 -24.21 -1.26 7.65
CA GLN A 173 -24.05 -2.68 7.98
C GLN A 173 -22.77 -3.24 7.35
N SER A 174 -22.16 -4.23 7.99
CA SER A 174 -21.02 -4.92 7.41
C SER A 174 -21.39 -5.67 6.12
N ALA A 175 -20.41 -5.97 5.28
CA ALA A 175 -20.64 -6.79 4.09
C ALA A 175 -21.25 -8.16 4.45
N THR A 176 -20.83 -8.76 5.57
CA THR A 176 -21.36 -10.02 6.07
C THR A 176 -22.84 -9.90 6.42
N GLU A 177 -23.25 -8.86 7.15
CA GLU A 177 -24.66 -8.63 7.47
C GLU A 177 -25.52 -8.43 6.22
N ASN A 178 -25.03 -7.64 5.26
CA ASN A 178 -25.71 -7.44 3.98
C ASN A 178 -25.87 -8.75 3.18
N ILE A 179 -24.83 -9.59 3.15
CA ILE A 179 -24.88 -10.89 2.46
C ILE A 179 -25.90 -11.81 3.16
N ILE A 180 -25.84 -11.91 4.48
CA ILE A 180 -26.80 -12.73 5.26
C ILE A 180 -28.23 -12.27 5.01
N GLN A 181 -28.51 -10.96 5.06
CA GLN A 181 -29.84 -10.42 4.79
C GLN A 181 -30.31 -10.73 3.37
N ALA A 182 -29.43 -10.60 2.38
CA ALA A 182 -29.76 -10.94 0.99
C ALA A 182 -30.09 -12.43 0.83
N ILE A 183 -29.34 -13.32 1.47
CA ILE A 183 -29.59 -14.77 1.44
C ILE A 183 -30.91 -15.13 2.14
N LEU A 184 -31.19 -14.51 3.27
CA LEU A 184 -32.40 -14.77 4.04
C LEU A 184 -33.64 -14.03 3.50
N GLY A 185 -33.52 -13.20 2.47
CA GLY A 185 -34.61 -12.38 1.93
C GLY A 185 -35.08 -11.29 2.87
N ILE A 186 -34.27 -10.92 3.88
CA ILE A 186 -34.61 -9.91 4.87
C ILE A 186 -34.08 -8.55 4.38
N GLY A 187 -34.97 -7.58 4.16
CA GLY A 187 -34.57 -6.18 3.99
C GLY A 187 -34.45 -5.63 2.56
N TYR A 188 -34.35 -6.45 1.52
CA TYR A 188 -34.20 -5.96 0.13
C TYR A 188 -35.51 -5.53 -0.54
N TYR A 189 -36.69 -5.81 0.08
CA TYR A 189 -38.02 -5.50 -0.47
C TYR A 189 -38.73 -4.32 0.18
N ALA A 190 -38.16 -3.70 1.20
CA ALA A 190 -38.82 -2.63 1.94
C ALA A 190 -38.90 -1.29 1.17
N GLU A 191 -38.02 -1.01 0.22
CA GLU A 191 -37.98 0.27 -0.48
C GLU A 191 -38.71 0.31 -1.83
N LYS A 192 -39.12 -0.84 -2.38
CA LYS A 192 -39.85 -0.88 -3.67
C LYS A 192 -41.36 -0.73 -3.53
N ASN A 193 -41.91 -0.79 -2.31
CA ASN A 193 -43.36 -0.71 -2.09
C ASN A 193 -43.85 0.59 -1.42
N SER A 194 -43.00 1.61 -1.28
CA SER A 194 -43.39 2.90 -0.69
C SER A 194 -43.61 4.02 -1.71
N THR A 195 -43.62 3.70 -3.01
CA THR A 195 -44.06 4.62 -4.08
C THR A 195 -45.12 3.90 -4.91
N GLY A 196 -46.32 3.87 -4.40
CA GLY A 196 -47.58 3.56 -5.07
C GLY A 196 -48.57 4.66 -4.76
#